data_9226d7eb8edf4c6f98ea78bf90761d36
#
_entry.id   9226d7eb8edf4c6f98ea78bf90761d36
#
_cell.length_a   1.000
_cell.length_b   1.000
_cell.length_c   1.000
_cell.angle_alpha   90.00
_cell.angle_beta   90.00
_cell.angle_gamma   90.00
#
_symmetry.space_group_name_H-M   'P 1'
#
loop_
_entity.id
_entity.type
_entity.pdbx_description
1 polymer ?
#
loop_
_entity_poly.entity_id
_entity_poly.type
_entity_poly.pdbx_seq_one_letter_code
_entity_poly.pdbx_strand_id
1 'polypeptide(L)'
;MRIATLLLLATASGVGSGCAAAYYSAMEIIGKEKRDLLVSRVIGAKEQQVEAQEQIQTTFEAFKGMTGFDGGALEDAYNKFSSEYEDSVDAADEVSNRIDGIKRVAGDLFAEWETELGEFSDDEPGRKLRRRSEDMLRETRTQYDGLVRSMNTARDSMDPVLSSFKNQVLSLKHSLNAAA
;
A
#
# COMPACT_ATOMS: atom_id res chain seq x y z
N MET A 1 51.90 -28.76 -52.93
CA MET A 1 52.11 -28.74 -51.48
C MET A 1 52.70 -27.40 -51.06
N ARG A 2 51.96 -26.51 -50.49
CA ARG A 2 52.41 -25.48 -49.54
C ARG A 2 51.19 -24.61 -49.22
N ILE A 3 50.77 -24.73 -47.99
CA ILE A 3 49.64 -24.09 -47.38
C ILE A 3 50.07 -22.66 -47.07
N ALA A 4 49.31 -21.66 -47.59
CA ALA A 4 49.43 -20.25 -47.20
C ALA A 4 48.38 -19.92 -46.14
N THR A 5 48.86 -19.68 -44.95
CA THR A 5 48.03 -19.24 -43.78
C THR A 5 47.67 -17.78 -43.96
N LEU A 6 46.40 -17.49 -44.14
CA LEU A 6 45.84 -16.11 -44.18
C LEU A 6 45.48 -15.70 -42.76
N LEU A 7 46.21 -14.74 -42.22
CA LEU A 7 45.92 -14.11 -40.90
C LEU A 7 44.79 -13.10 -41.09
N LEU A 8 43.63 -13.38 -40.53
CA LEU A 8 42.51 -12.43 -40.48
C LEU A 8 42.64 -11.59 -39.21
N LEU A 9 43.03 -10.32 -39.37
CA LEU A 9 42.90 -9.31 -38.31
C LEU A 9 41.42 -8.96 -38.15
N ALA A 10 40.79 -9.43 -37.08
CA ALA A 10 39.47 -8.96 -36.65
C ALA A 10 39.66 -7.68 -35.82
N THR A 11 39.29 -6.55 -36.40
CA THR A 11 39.17 -5.25 -35.70
C THR A 11 37.96 -5.31 -34.78
N ALA A 12 38.20 -5.41 -33.48
CA ALA A 12 37.19 -5.22 -32.44
C ALA A 12 36.93 -3.71 -32.30
N SER A 13 35.87 -3.24 -32.93
CA SER A 13 35.32 -1.89 -32.71
C SER A 13 33.81 -2.00 -32.58
N GLY A 14 33.27 -1.78 -31.39
CA GLY A 14 31.83 -1.63 -31.21
C GLY A 14 31.19 -2.31 -30.00
N VAL A 15 31.78 -2.21 -28.81
CA VAL A 15 31.12 -2.68 -27.58
C VAL A 15 30.90 -1.47 -26.63
N GLY A 16 30.16 -0.48 -27.09
CA GLY A 16 29.84 0.66 -26.26
C GLY A 16 28.34 0.99 -26.15
N SER A 17 27.57 0.55 -27.15
CA SER A 17 26.13 0.98 -27.21
C SER A 17 25.13 -0.03 -26.64
N GLY A 18 25.51 -1.28 -26.42
CA GLY A 18 24.62 -2.33 -25.94
C GLY A 18 24.36 -2.28 -24.45
N CYS A 19 25.32 -1.85 -23.65
CA CYS A 19 25.17 -1.83 -22.19
C CYS A 19 24.24 -0.71 -21.72
N ALA A 20 24.26 0.46 -22.37
CA ALA A 20 23.37 1.56 -22.04
C ALA A 20 21.91 1.22 -22.36
N ALA A 21 21.64 0.66 -23.54
CA ALA A 21 20.29 0.26 -23.92
C ALA A 21 19.73 -0.86 -23.02
N ALA A 22 20.54 -1.82 -22.63
CA ALA A 22 20.15 -2.86 -21.69
C ALA A 22 19.93 -2.30 -20.26
N TYR A 23 20.73 -1.34 -19.84
CA TYR A 23 20.56 -0.64 -18.56
C TYR A 23 19.24 0.16 -18.55
N TYR A 24 18.98 0.98 -19.57
CA TYR A 24 17.76 1.77 -19.66
C TYR A 24 16.49 0.88 -19.77
N SER A 25 16.53 -0.23 -20.50
CA SER A 25 15.40 -1.15 -20.58
C SER A 25 15.16 -1.88 -19.25
N ALA A 26 16.21 -2.20 -18.48
CA ALA A 26 16.07 -2.76 -17.15
C ALA A 26 15.48 -1.75 -16.15
N MET A 27 15.93 -0.49 -16.20
CA MET A 27 15.38 0.61 -15.38
C MET A 27 13.90 0.89 -15.70
N GLU A 28 13.54 0.89 -16.98
CA GLU A 28 12.16 1.05 -17.43
C GLU A 28 11.26 -0.11 -16.94
N ILE A 29 11.76 -1.35 -16.97
CA ILE A 29 11.06 -2.53 -16.45
C ILE A 29 10.86 -2.41 -14.93
N ILE A 30 11.90 -2.04 -14.17
CA ILE A 30 11.83 -1.89 -12.70
C ILE A 30 10.85 -0.78 -12.31
N GLY A 31 10.91 0.39 -12.97
CA GLY A 31 9.99 1.49 -12.71
C GLY A 31 8.54 1.15 -13.05
N LYS A 32 8.31 0.39 -14.14
CA LYS A 32 7.01 -0.13 -14.51
C LYS A 32 6.47 -1.11 -13.48
N GLU A 33 7.29 -2.05 -13.02
CA GLU A 33 6.91 -3.04 -11.99
C GLU A 33 6.56 -2.37 -10.66
N LYS A 34 7.32 -1.38 -10.21
CA LYS A 34 7.02 -0.63 -8.98
C LYS A 34 5.72 0.16 -9.11
N ARG A 35 5.47 0.79 -10.25
CA ARG A 35 4.23 1.51 -10.51
C ARG A 35 3.04 0.57 -10.51
N ASP A 36 3.14 -0.57 -11.20
CA ASP A 36 2.07 -1.56 -11.28
C ASP A 36 1.81 -2.18 -9.90
N LEU A 37 2.86 -2.42 -9.12
CA LEU A 37 2.77 -2.86 -7.73
C LEU A 37 2.08 -1.80 -6.85
N LEU A 38 2.42 -0.52 -6.99
CA LEU A 38 1.78 0.56 -6.26
C LEU A 38 0.29 0.64 -6.56
N VAL A 39 -0.10 0.61 -7.84
CA VAL A 39 -1.50 0.62 -8.27
C VAL A 39 -2.26 -0.57 -7.69
N SER A 40 -1.70 -1.77 -7.79
CA SER A 40 -2.31 -2.99 -7.24
C SER A 40 -2.51 -2.90 -5.73
N ARG A 41 -1.52 -2.39 -4.98
CA ARG A 41 -1.62 -2.20 -3.54
C ARG A 41 -2.67 -1.16 -3.15
N VAL A 42 -2.78 -0.06 -3.89
CA VAL A 42 -3.80 0.99 -3.65
C VAL A 42 -5.20 0.43 -3.86
N ILE A 43 -5.43 -0.33 -4.95
CA ILE A 43 -6.72 -0.96 -5.21
C ILE A 43 -7.09 -1.93 -4.09
N GLY A 44 -6.21 -2.88 -3.77
CA GLY A 44 -6.46 -3.87 -2.72
C GLY A 44 -6.63 -3.26 -1.33
N ALA A 45 -5.90 -2.18 -1.00
CA ALA A 45 -6.07 -1.47 0.26
C ALA A 45 -7.41 -0.74 0.34
N LYS A 46 -7.88 -0.15 -0.78
CA LYS A 46 -9.21 0.48 -0.84
C LYS A 46 -10.33 -0.53 -0.65
N GLU A 47 -10.27 -1.67 -1.32
CA GLU A 47 -11.26 -2.74 -1.19
C GLU A 47 -11.33 -3.24 0.25
N GLN A 48 -10.20 -3.56 0.85
CA GLN A 48 -10.15 -4.03 2.23
C GLN A 48 -10.58 -2.97 3.24
N GLN A 49 -10.29 -1.69 2.99
CA GLN A 49 -10.76 -0.61 3.85
C GLN A 49 -12.29 -0.52 3.87
N VAL A 50 -12.94 -0.69 2.71
CA VAL A 50 -14.40 -0.73 2.63
C VAL A 50 -14.95 -1.94 3.37
N GLU A 51 -14.38 -3.13 3.13
CA GLU A 51 -14.80 -4.36 3.83
C GLU A 51 -14.65 -4.24 5.35
N ALA A 52 -13.52 -3.72 5.84
CA ALA A 52 -13.29 -3.53 7.27
C ALA A 52 -14.32 -2.56 7.88
N GLN A 53 -14.59 -1.42 7.22
CA GLN A 53 -15.59 -0.47 7.68
C GLN A 53 -17.00 -1.09 7.75
N GLU A 54 -17.42 -1.81 6.72
CA GLU A 54 -18.71 -2.47 6.65
C GLU A 54 -18.83 -3.58 7.71
N GLN A 55 -17.80 -4.40 7.88
CA GLN A 55 -17.75 -5.45 8.89
C GLN A 55 -17.87 -4.88 10.30
N ILE A 56 -17.02 -3.90 10.66
CA ILE A 56 -17.01 -3.26 11.98
C ILE A 56 -18.37 -2.63 12.27
N GLN A 57 -18.93 -1.90 11.30
CA GLN A 57 -20.22 -1.24 11.47
C GLN A 57 -21.35 -2.26 11.63
N THR A 58 -21.40 -3.29 10.78
CA THR A 58 -22.45 -4.32 10.81
C THR A 58 -22.42 -5.10 12.11
N THR A 59 -21.22 -5.52 12.56
CA THR A 59 -21.04 -6.23 13.81
C THR A 59 -21.48 -5.37 15.02
N PHE A 60 -21.10 -4.09 15.02
CA PHE A 60 -21.48 -3.17 16.08
C PHE A 60 -23.00 -2.90 16.12
N GLU A 61 -23.65 -2.72 14.97
CA GLU A 61 -25.10 -2.56 14.89
C GLU A 61 -25.86 -3.83 15.33
N ALA A 62 -25.38 -5.01 14.92
CA ALA A 62 -25.93 -6.28 15.39
C ALA A 62 -25.85 -6.41 16.92
N PHE A 63 -24.73 -5.99 17.52
CA PHE A 63 -24.57 -5.95 18.97
C PHE A 63 -25.54 -4.99 19.65
N LYS A 64 -25.72 -3.77 19.16
CA LYS A 64 -26.65 -2.77 19.71
C LYS A 64 -28.11 -3.23 19.70
N GLY A 65 -28.47 -4.07 18.73
CA GLY A 65 -29.83 -4.64 18.63
C GLY A 65 -30.12 -5.74 19.65
N MET A 66 -29.10 -6.24 20.35
CA MET A 66 -29.28 -7.30 21.35
C MET A 66 -29.49 -6.70 22.73
N THR A 67 -30.65 -6.99 23.37
CA THR A 67 -30.98 -6.55 24.71
C THR A 67 -31.53 -7.72 25.56
N GLY A 68 -31.20 -7.75 26.85
CA GLY A 68 -31.81 -8.68 27.81
C GLY A 68 -31.21 -10.07 27.84
N PHE A 69 -29.90 -10.15 28.17
CA PHE A 69 -29.26 -11.43 28.43
C PHE A 69 -29.34 -11.84 29.89
N ASP A 70 -29.64 -13.11 30.17
CA ASP A 70 -29.65 -13.73 31.49
C ASP A 70 -28.90 -15.07 31.47
N GLY A 71 -28.16 -15.39 32.55
CA GLY A 71 -27.47 -16.63 32.75
C GLY A 71 -26.44 -16.98 31.65
N GLY A 72 -26.51 -18.21 31.15
CA GLY A 72 -25.55 -18.71 30.11
C GLY A 72 -25.61 -17.90 28.80
N ALA A 73 -26.74 -17.31 28.46
CA ALA A 73 -26.87 -16.47 27.27
C ALA A 73 -26.01 -15.18 27.36
N LEU A 74 -25.75 -14.68 28.57
CA LEU A 74 -24.88 -13.52 28.79
C LEU A 74 -23.40 -13.88 28.56
N GLU A 75 -22.98 -15.07 29.01
CA GLU A 75 -21.62 -15.56 28.79
C GLU A 75 -21.35 -15.82 27.30
N ASP A 76 -22.28 -16.47 26.61
CA ASP A 76 -22.19 -16.71 25.16
C ASP A 76 -22.11 -15.40 24.39
N ALA A 77 -22.93 -14.41 24.76
CA ALA A 77 -22.91 -13.07 24.16
C ALA A 77 -21.56 -12.36 24.40
N TYR A 78 -21.04 -12.41 25.63
CA TYR A 78 -19.74 -11.83 25.94
C TYR A 78 -18.62 -12.47 25.10
N ASN A 79 -18.55 -13.81 25.08
CA ASN A 79 -17.52 -14.52 24.34
C ASN A 79 -17.58 -14.22 22.84
N LYS A 80 -18.80 -14.23 22.26
CA LYS A 80 -19.00 -13.89 20.87
C LYS A 80 -18.53 -12.45 20.55
N PHE A 81 -19.03 -11.45 21.29
CA PHE A 81 -18.71 -10.06 20.99
C PHE A 81 -17.29 -9.66 21.37
N SER A 82 -16.66 -10.36 22.32
CA SER A 82 -15.22 -10.19 22.58
C SER A 82 -14.40 -10.64 21.37
N SER A 83 -14.72 -11.80 20.77
CA SER A 83 -14.05 -12.28 19.57
C SER A 83 -14.29 -11.35 18.38
N GLU A 84 -15.53 -10.94 18.13
CA GLU A 84 -15.88 -10.02 17.03
C GLU A 84 -15.21 -8.64 17.16
N TYR A 85 -15.01 -8.19 18.41
CA TYR A 85 -14.25 -6.96 18.66
C TYR A 85 -12.78 -7.14 18.33
N GLU A 86 -12.15 -8.24 18.72
CA GLU A 86 -10.76 -8.57 18.39
C GLU A 86 -10.57 -8.66 16.88
N ASP A 87 -11.44 -9.38 16.17
CA ASP A 87 -11.43 -9.47 14.71
C ASP A 87 -11.58 -8.09 14.03
N SER A 88 -12.39 -7.20 14.62
CA SER A 88 -12.58 -5.83 14.14
C SER A 88 -11.32 -4.97 14.33
N VAL A 89 -10.61 -5.14 15.44
CA VAL A 89 -9.31 -4.47 15.70
C VAL A 89 -8.27 -4.95 14.69
N ASP A 90 -8.16 -6.27 14.49
CA ASP A 90 -7.23 -6.86 13.54
C ASP A 90 -7.48 -6.38 12.10
N ALA A 91 -8.76 -6.27 11.70
CA ALA A 91 -9.12 -5.72 10.40
C ALA A 91 -8.69 -4.26 10.22
N ALA A 92 -8.84 -3.42 11.25
CA ALA A 92 -8.41 -2.02 11.22
C ALA A 92 -6.87 -1.89 11.19
N ASP A 93 -6.15 -2.76 11.92
CA ASP A 93 -4.68 -2.82 11.91
C ASP A 93 -4.16 -3.27 10.55
N GLU A 94 -4.81 -4.23 9.89
CA GLU A 94 -4.45 -4.65 8.54
C GLU A 94 -4.60 -3.52 7.52
N VAL A 95 -5.66 -2.71 7.62
CA VAL A 95 -5.81 -1.50 6.80
C VAL A 95 -4.63 -0.54 7.02
N SER A 96 -4.21 -0.32 8.26
CA SER A 96 -3.06 0.52 8.60
C SER A 96 -1.76 -0.01 7.98
N ASN A 97 -1.52 -1.31 8.10
CA ASN A 97 -0.36 -1.99 7.53
C ASN A 97 -0.30 -1.86 5.99
N ARG A 98 -1.46 -1.93 5.32
CA ARG A 98 -1.54 -1.74 3.87
C ARG A 98 -1.24 -0.32 3.45
N ILE A 99 -1.75 0.68 4.17
CA ILE A 99 -1.41 2.10 3.94
C ILE A 99 0.10 2.32 4.06
N ASP A 100 0.73 1.75 5.07
CA ASP A 100 2.19 1.86 5.24
C ASP A 100 2.98 1.11 4.16
N GLY A 101 2.44 -0.01 3.68
CA GLY A 101 2.97 -0.70 2.51
C GLY A 101 2.94 0.14 1.24
N ILE A 102 1.87 0.89 1.01
CA ILE A 102 1.73 1.84 -0.09
C ILE A 102 2.76 2.96 0.03
N LYS A 103 2.91 3.56 1.24
CA LYS A 103 3.88 4.64 1.49
C LYS A 103 5.32 4.20 1.18
N ARG A 104 5.71 2.97 1.55
CA ARG A 104 7.04 2.44 1.25
C ARG A 104 7.28 2.32 -0.24
N VAL A 105 6.37 1.67 -0.98
CA VAL A 105 6.53 1.48 -2.44
C VAL A 105 6.53 2.82 -3.18
N ALA A 106 5.68 3.76 -2.77
CA ALA A 106 5.66 5.10 -3.36
C ALA A 106 6.95 5.87 -3.07
N GLY A 107 7.50 5.76 -1.85
CA GLY A 107 8.79 6.35 -1.50
C GLY A 107 9.92 5.85 -2.39
N ASP A 108 9.99 4.54 -2.59
CA ASP A 108 11.00 3.92 -3.47
C ASP A 108 10.83 4.35 -4.94
N LEU A 109 9.60 4.43 -5.43
CA LEU A 109 9.29 4.88 -6.79
C LEU A 109 9.70 6.35 -7.01
N PHE A 110 9.38 7.23 -6.07
CA PHE A 110 9.73 8.64 -6.17
C PHE A 110 11.23 8.88 -6.04
N ALA A 111 11.94 8.14 -5.19
CA ALA A 111 13.39 8.21 -5.07
C ALA A 111 14.10 7.76 -6.35
N GLU A 112 13.59 6.71 -7.00
CA GLU A 112 14.08 6.26 -8.30
C GLU A 112 13.87 7.34 -9.37
N TRP A 113 12.66 7.90 -9.45
CA TRP A 113 12.36 8.97 -10.42
C TRP A 113 13.25 10.20 -10.21
N GLU A 114 13.52 10.60 -8.96
CA GLU A 114 14.46 11.70 -8.67
C GLU A 114 15.89 11.39 -9.14
N THR A 115 16.31 10.13 -9.00
CA THR A 115 17.63 9.70 -9.49
C THR A 115 17.71 9.79 -11.03
N GLU A 116 16.66 9.32 -11.72
CA GLU A 116 16.56 9.36 -13.18
C GLU A 116 16.52 10.79 -13.73
N LEU A 117 15.99 11.77 -12.99
CA LEU A 117 16.06 13.17 -13.37
C LEU A 117 17.49 13.68 -13.56
N GLY A 118 18.46 13.11 -12.84
CA GLY A 118 19.87 13.42 -12.95
C GLY A 118 20.53 12.86 -14.23
N GLU A 119 19.90 11.93 -14.92
CA GLU A 119 20.44 11.25 -16.11
C GLU A 119 20.14 12.03 -17.42
N PHE A 120 19.23 13.01 -17.40
CA PHE A 120 18.99 13.84 -18.57
C PHE A 120 20.22 14.67 -18.94
N SER A 121 20.54 14.71 -20.24
CA SER A 121 21.66 15.50 -20.75
C SER A 121 21.51 17.02 -20.48
N ASP A 122 22.64 17.73 -20.42
CA ASP A 122 22.67 19.18 -20.17
C ASP A 122 22.46 20.05 -21.43
N ASP A 123 22.21 19.41 -22.58
CA ASP A 123 21.81 20.12 -23.79
C ASP A 123 20.36 20.67 -23.70
N GLU A 124 19.95 21.50 -24.64
CA GLU A 124 18.62 22.10 -24.58
C GLU A 124 17.46 21.09 -24.67
N PRO A 125 17.50 20.05 -25.51
CA PRO A 125 16.51 18.98 -25.48
C PRO A 125 16.45 18.26 -24.12
N GLY A 126 17.58 17.89 -23.52
CA GLY A 126 17.66 17.21 -22.23
C GLY A 126 17.09 18.04 -21.10
N ARG A 127 17.50 19.32 -21.01
CA ARG A 127 16.94 20.25 -19.99
C ARG A 127 15.43 20.43 -20.12
N LYS A 128 14.88 20.45 -21.33
CA LYS A 128 13.42 20.56 -21.53
C LYS A 128 12.69 19.31 -21.07
N LEU A 129 13.25 18.12 -21.35
CA LEU A 129 12.68 16.84 -20.89
C LEU A 129 12.76 16.71 -19.37
N ARG A 130 13.88 17.09 -18.77
CA ARG A 130 14.04 17.12 -17.30
C ARG A 130 12.96 17.96 -16.64
N ARG A 131 12.79 19.23 -17.06
CA ARG A 131 11.75 20.12 -16.50
C ARG A 131 10.35 19.52 -16.62
N ARG A 132 10.02 18.93 -17.76
CA ARG A 132 8.72 18.25 -17.93
C ARG A 132 8.54 17.07 -16.97
N SER A 133 9.58 16.27 -16.77
CA SER A 133 9.55 15.12 -15.84
C SER A 133 9.46 15.59 -14.39
N GLU A 134 10.15 16.68 -14.01
CA GLU A 134 10.03 17.31 -12.69
C GLU A 134 8.61 17.80 -12.41
N ASP A 135 7.95 18.41 -13.41
CA ASP A 135 6.55 18.86 -13.29
C ASP A 135 5.61 17.67 -13.08
N MET A 136 5.80 16.58 -13.84
CA MET A 136 5.03 15.36 -13.70
C MET A 136 5.23 14.69 -12.33
N LEU A 137 6.48 14.62 -11.85
CA LEU A 137 6.81 14.10 -10.52
C LEU A 137 6.08 14.88 -9.42
N ARG A 138 6.10 16.22 -9.49
CA ARG A 138 5.46 17.11 -8.53
C ARG A 138 3.94 16.94 -8.52
N GLU A 139 3.33 16.83 -9.70
CA GLU A 139 1.90 16.58 -9.83
C GLU A 139 1.52 15.20 -9.26
N THR A 140 2.28 14.16 -9.60
CA THR A 140 2.05 12.80 -9.11
C THR A 140 2.18 12.72 -7.60
N ARG A 141 3.17 13.39 -6.99
CA ARG A 141 3.30 13.48 -5.52
C ARG A 141 2.09 14.16 -4.89
N THR A 142 1.61 15.24 -5.48
CA THR A 142 0.43 15.96 -4.96
C THR A 142 -0.81 15.08 -4.96
N GLN A 143 -1.03 14.31 -6.03
CA GLN A 143 -2.15 13.36 -6.12
C GLN A 143 -1.99 12.22 -5.11
N TYR A 144 -0.78 11.67 -4.99
CA TYR A 144 -0.45 10.63 -4.03
C TYR A 144 -0.69 11.09 -2.57
N ASP A 145 -0.24 12.29 -2.21
CA ASP A 145 -0.46 12.86 -0.87
C ASP A 145 -1.96 13.03 -0.58
N GLY A 146 -2.74 13.42 -1.59
CA GLY A 146 -4.19 13.48 -1.50
C GLY A 146 -4.81 12.12 -1.23
N LEU A 147 -4.37 11.10 -1.95
CA LEU A 147 -4.80 9.71 -1.76
C LEU A 147 -4.49 9.20 -0.34
N VAL A 148 -3.24 9.36 0.13
CA VAL A 148 -2.83 8.91 1.47
C VAL A 148 -3.62 9.63 2.57
N ARG A 149 -3.87 10.93 2.43
CA ARG A 149 -4.75 11.66 3.38
C ARG A 149 -6.16 11.08 3.40
N SER A 150 -6.74 10.80 2.25
CA SER A 150 -8.08 10.19 2.15
C SER A 150 -8.15 8.81 2.82
N MET A 151 -7.13 7.97 2.58
CA MET A 151 -7.05 6.63 3.20
C MET A 151 -6.88 6.71 4.71
N ASN A 152 -6.05 7.62 5.21
CA ASN A 152 -5.90 7.84 6.65
C ASN A 152 -7.21 8.34 7.29
N THR A 153 -7.91 9.28 6.66
CA THR A 153 -9.21 9.77 7.16
C THR A 153 -10.22 8.64 7.27
N ALA A 154 -10.29 7.77 6.27
CA ALA A 154 -11.21 6.63 6.30
C ALA A 154 -10.81 5.60 7.38
N ARG A 155 -9.51 5.32 7.58
CA ARG A 155 -9.02 4.51 8.69
C ARG A 155 -9.39 5.13 10.05
N ASP A 156 -9.12 6.42 10.23
CA ASP A 156 -9.38 7.12 11.49
C ASP A 156 -10.87 7.15 11.84
N SER A 157 -11.76 7.00 10.85
CA SER A 157 -13.21 6.88 11.08
C SER A 157 -13.64 5.57 11.74
N MET A 158 -12.77 4.54 11.74
CA MET A 158 -13.02 3.27 12.43
C MET A 158 -12.83 3.39 13.95
N ASP A 159 -11.90 4.24 14.40
CA ASP A 159 -11.53 4.37 15.82
C ASP A 159 -12.71 4.67 16.77
N PRO A 160 -13.61 5.62 16.48
CA PRO A 160 -14.75 5.89 17.36
C PRO A 160 -15.72 4.71 17.44
N VAL A 161 -15.88 3.93 16.36
CA VAL A 161 -16.74 2.74 16.34
C VAL A 161 -16.12 1.65 17.17
N LEU A 162 -14.82 1.36 16.99
CA LEU A 162 -14.07 0.38 17.79
C LEU A 162 -14.06 0.76 19.28
N SER A 163 -13.88 2.04 19.60
CA SER A 163 -13.95 2.54 20.99
C SER A 163 -15.33 2.30 21.61
N SER A 164 -16.39 2.56 20.86
CA SER A 164 -17.76 2.31 21.30
C SER A 164 -18.01 0.81 21.48
N PHE A 165 -17.54 -0.01 20.57
CA PHE A 165 -17.66 -1.47 20.63
C PHE A 165 -16.93 -2.02 21.86
N LYS A 166 -15.69 -1.59 22.11
CA LYS A 166 -14.91 -1.95 23.30
C LYS A 166 -15.67 -1.66 24.59
N ASN A 167 -16.27 -0.46 24.69
CA ASN A 167 -17.03 -0.08 25.89
C ASN A 167 -18.25 -0.97 26.11
N GLN A 168 -18.90 -1.40 25.04
CA GLN A 168 -20.04 -2.31 25.12
C GLN A 168 -19.62 -3.71 25.57
N VAL A 169 -18.52 -4.26 25.02
CA VAL A 169 -17.95 -5.55 25.44
C VAL A 169 -17.55 -5.51 26.92
N LEU A 170 -16.94 -4.41 27.37
CA LEU A 170 -16.62 -4.20 28.80
C LEU A 170 -17.88 -4.17 29.68
N SER A 171 -18.95 -3.55 29.20
CA SER A 171 -20.24 -3.53 29.91
C SER A 171 -20.83 -4.93 30.08
N LEU A 172 -20.77 -5.78 29.04
CA LEU A 172 -21.17 -7.19 29.13
C LEU A 172 -20.33 -7.94 30.15
N LYS A 173 -19.00 -7.75 30.13
CA LYS A 173 -18.08 -8.34 31.10
C LYS A 173 -18.45 -7.99 32.54
N HIS A 174 -18.76 -6.72 32.80
CA HIS A 174 -19.18 -6.27 34.13
C HIS A 174 -20.53 -6.87 34.53
N SER A 175 -21.48 -6.97 33.61
CA SER A 175 -22.75 -7.60 33.86
C SER A 175 -22.62 -9.08 34.18
N LEU A 176 -21.74 -9.80 33.45
CA LEU A 176 -21.43 -11.20 33.70
C LEU A 176 -20.82 -11.39 35.09
N ASN A 177 -19.84 -10.55 35.45
CA ASN A 177 -19.20 -10.60 36.77
C ASN A 177 -20.16 -10.28 37.93
N ALA A 178 -21.22 -9.48 37.67
CA ALA A 178 -22.22 -9.16 38.68
C ALA A 178 -23.28 -10.25 38.83
N ALA A 179 -23.43 -11.12 37.85
CA ALA A 179 -24.36 -12.24 37.85
C ALA A 179 -23.78 -13.54 38.42
N ALA A 180 -22.44 -13.62 38.58
CA ALA A 180 -21.69 -14.76 39.15
C ALA A 180 -21.72 -14.71 40.68
#